data_4f36cd6208754518c13157257c88180a
#
_entry.id   4f36cd6208754518c13157257c88180a
#
_cell.length_a   1.000
_cell.length_b   1.000
_cell.length_c   1.000
_cell.angle_alpha   90.00
_cell.angle_beta   90.00
_cell.angle_gamma   90.00
#
_symmetry.space_group_name_H-M   'P 1'
#
loop_
_entity.id
_entity.type
_entity.pdbx_description
1 polymer ?
#
loop_
_entity_poly.entity_id
_entity_poly.type
_entity_poly.pdbx_seq_one_letter_code
_entity_poly.pdbx_strand_id
1 'polypeptide(L)'
;FDDQGFQDEMDAELIYNTIEEEIVPKYYRRDEENIPNDWIESVKICVADIAANFTTNRMLTDYEERFYHKLYDRNQQMVAHDYTQAREIAAWKRRVSSRWDKVHVISVKRLDMGKEAILIGHSYDIEVIVDIDGLAPEDIGVEMILSDQIIDGNVRVVAKRELNFVREEGTQAYYSIQSTPEATGSFDMAIRVFPKNAKLPHRMDFALVKWG
;
A
#
# COMPACT_ATOMS: atom_id res chain seq x y z
N PHE A 1 8.94 20.73 5.92
CA PHE A 1 9.66 22.02 5.88
C PHE A 1 10.52 22.03 4.62
N ASP A 2 10.51 23.14 3.84
CA ASP A 2 11.32 23.28 2.62
C ASP A 2 12.75 23.78 2.92
N ASP A 3 13.02 24.18 4.17
CA ASP A 3 14.32 24.66 4.66
C ASP A 3 14.86 23.70 5.74
N GLN A 4 15.85 22.89 5.37
CA GLN A 4 16.50 21.94 6.26
C GLN A 4 17.27 22.65 7.38
N GLY A 5 17.88 23.81 7.10
CA GLY A 5 18.61 24.56 8.11
C GLY A 5 17.72 25.07 9.24
N PHE A 6 16.54 25.58 8.88
CA PHE A 6 15.53 25.99 9.85
C PHE A 6 15.01 24.83 10.68
N GLN A 7 14.78 23.67 10.05
CA GLN A 7 14.35 22.46 10.77
C GLN A 7 15.42 22.01 11.77
N ASP A 8 16.69 21.97 11.36
CA ASP A 8 17.80 21.56 12.22
C ASP A 8 17.96 22.51 13.45
N GLU A 9 17.75 23.81 13.26
CA GLU A 9 17.73 24.77 14.38
C GLU A 9 16.58 24.50 15.35
N MET A 10 15.38 24.32 14.85
CA MET A 10 14.20 24.01 15.67
C MET A 10 14.36 22.71 16.44
N ASP A 11 14.89 21.67 15.80
CA ASP A 11 15.13 20.37 16.43
C ASP A 11 16.22 20.47 17.51
N ALA A 12 17.27 21.23 17.28
CA ALA A 12 18.31 21.48 18.28
C ALA A 12 17.75 22.23 19.50
N GLU A 13 16.97 23.30 19.29
CA GLU A 13 16.32 24.05 20.36
C GLU A 13 15.39 23.18 21.18
N LEU A 14 14.58 22.35 20.53
CA LEU A 14 13.69 21.41 21.20
C LEU A 14 14.48 20.42 22.09
N ILE A 15 15.59 19.88 21.60
CA ILE A 15 16.45 18.96 22.35
C ILE A 15 17.04 19.69 23.58
N TYR A 16 17.59 20.90 23.44
CA TYR A 16 18.13 21.64 24.56
C TYR A 16 17.07 21.99 25.60
N ASN A 17 15.92 22.47 25.18
CA ASN A 17 14.81 22.78 26.09
C ASN A 17 14.35 21.52 26.84
N THR A 18 14.23 20.38 26.16
CA THR A 18 13.86 19.11 26.79
C THR A 18 14.90 18.68 27.84
N ILE A 19 16.19 18.84 27.53
CA ILE A 19 17.27 18.52 28.50
C ILE A 19 17.20 19.44 29.70
N GLU A 20 17.12 20.75 29.49
CA GLU A 20 17.22 21.76 30.55
C GLU A 20 15.96 21.83 31.42
N GLU A 21 14.80 21.79 30.82
CA GLU A 21 13.53 22.01 31.50
C GLU A 21 12.86 20.72 32.01
N GLU A 22 13.14 19.55 31.38
CA GLU A 22 12.52 18.31 31.79
C GLU A 22 13.51 17.28 32.37
N ILE A 23 14.59 16.95 31.65
CA ILE A 23 15.48 15.85 32.03
C ILE A 23 16.31 16.23 33.28
N VAL A 24 16.96 17.38 33.25
CA VAL A 24 17.81 17.85 34.36
C VAL A 24 17.02 17.97 35.66
N PRO A 25 15.84 18.62 35.71
CA PRO A 25 15.05 18.69 36.91
C PRO A 25 14.62 17.32 37.43
N LYS A 26 14.17 16.42 36.57
CA LYS A 26 13.76 15.05 36.96
C LYS A 26 14.95 14.26 37.54
N TYR A 27 16.11 14.38 36.93
CA TYR A 27 17.29 13.65 37.34
C TYR A 27 17.88 14.14 38.66
N TYR A 28 17.92 15.46 38.90
CA TYR A 28 18.56 16.04 40.10
C TYR A 28 17.60 16.26 41.28
N ARG A 29 16.28 16.27 41.07
CA ARG A 29 15.31 16.37 42.16
C ARG A 29 15.35 15.10 43.00
N ARG A 30 15.56 15.28 44.30
CA ARG A 30 15.65 14.17 45.28
C ARG A 30 14.61 14.36 46.37
N ASP A 31 14.09 13.27 46.90
CA ASP A 31 13.27 13.25 48.11
C ASP A 31 14.13 13.33 49.39
N GLU A 32 13.48 13.20 50.56
CA GLU A 32 14.13 13.21 51.86
C GLU A 32 15.14 12.03 52.07
N GLU A 33 14.95 10.93 51.34
CA GLU A 33 15.78 9.75 51.33
C GLU A 33 16.88 9.79 50.24
N ASN A 34 17.02 10.93 49.56
CA ASN A 34 17.94 11.16 48.44
C ASN A 34 17.64 10.31 47.18
N ILE A 35 16.38 9.94 46.96
CA ILE A 35 15.94 9.12 45.84
C ILE A 35 15.35 10.03 44.71
N PRO A 36 15.73 9.86 43.41
CA PRO A 36 15.18 10.60 42.29
C PRO A 36 13.88 9.96 41.77
N ASN A 37 12.79 10.08 42.48
CA ASN A 37 11.55 9.38 42.18
C ASN A 37 11.01 9.68 40.77
N ASP A 38 11.05 10.95 40.33
CA ASP A 38 10.58 11.36 38.99
C ASP A 38 11.42 10.71 37.88
N TRP A 39 12.74 10.57 38.11
CA TRP A 39 13.63 9.88 37.17
C TRP A 39 13.40 8.37 37.15
N ILE A 40 13.23 7.77 38.30
CA ILE A 40 12.93 6.33 38.41
C ILE A 40 11.62 6.00 37.71
N GLU A 41 10.60 6.84 37.80
CA GLU A 41 9.35 6.64 37.09
C GLU A 41 9.56 6.69 35.56
N SER A 42 10.34 7.65 35.06
CA SER A 42 10.71 7.72 33.64
C SER A 42 11.46 6.46 33.20
N VAL A 43 12.37 5.94 34.02
CA VAL A 43 13.10 4.67 33.72
C VAL A 43 12.13 3.49 33.66
N LYS A 44 11.18 3.40 34.59
CA LYS A 44 10.16 2.31 34.58
C LYS A 44 9.32 2.34 33.31
N ILE A 45 8.88 3.51 32.88
CA ILE A 45 8.13 3.68 31.64
C ILE A 45 8.99 3.25 30.43
N CYS A 46 10.25 3.70 30.36
CA CYS A 46 11.16 3.27 29.29
C CYS A 46 11.37 1.74 29.27
N VAL A 47 11.51 1.12 30.41
CA VAL A 47 11.68 -0.35 30.48
C VAL A 47 10.38 -1.07 30.06
N ALA A 48 9.23 -0.60 30.51
CA ALA A 48 7.94 -1.22 30.20
C ALA A 48 7.56 -1.08 28.70
N ASP A 49 7.70 0.12 28.14
CA ASP A 49 7.16 0.43 26.82
C ASP A 49 8.21 0.28 25.69
N ILE A 50 9.46 0.63 25.98
CA ILE A 50 10.51 0.64 24.96
C ILE A 50 11.32 -0.65 24.99
N ALA A 51 11.91 -1.00 26.15
CA ALA A 51 12.81 -2.15 26.24
C ALA A 51 12.09 -3.48 25.91
N ALA A 52 10.82 -3.61 26.31
CA ALA A 52 10.03 -4.80 26.00
C ALA A 52 9.75 -4.95 24.49
N ASN A 53 9.58 -3.84 23.78
CA ASN A 53 9.17 -3.82 22.38
C ASN A 53 10.32 -3.64 21.37
N PHE A 54 11.47 -3.12 21.79
CA PHE A 54 12.60 -2.80 20.91
C PHE A 54 13.85 -3.62 21.23
N THR A 55 13.68 -4.92 21.44
CA THR A 55 14.79 -5.85 21.63
C THR A 55 15.31 -6.39 20.30
N THR A 56 16.61 -6.69 20.23
CA THR A 56 17.24 -7.39 19.08
C THR A 56 16.58 -8.73 18.82
N ASN A 57 16.19 -9.46 19.89
CA ASN A 57 15.51 -10.75 19.75
C ASN A 57 14.17 -10.61 19.00
N ARG A 58 13.34 -9.63 19.39
CA ARG A 58 12.09 -9.36 18.66
C ARG A 58 12.36 -8.95 17.20
N MET A 59 13.34 -8.08 16.98
CA MET A 59 13.72 -7.65 15.64
C MET A 59 14.15 -8.83 14.76
N LEU A 60 14.95 -9.74 15.27
CA LEU A 60 15.36 -10.96 14.55
C LEU A 60 14.16 -11.85 14.23
N THR A 61 13.29 -12.10 15.22
CA THR A 61 12.06 -12.88 15.02
C THR A 61 11.19 -12.25 13.92
N ASP A 62 10.98 -10.92 13.96
CA ASP A 62 10.24 -10.21 12.93
C ASP A 62 10.87 -10.37 11.53
N TYR A 63 12.19 -10.32 11.42
CA TYR A 63 12.89 -10.53 10.14
C TYR A 63 12.78 -11.98 9.65
N GLU A 64 12.92 -12.95 10.51
CA GLU A 64 12.77 -14.36 10.16
C GLU A 64 11.37 -14.66 9.64
N GLU A 65 10.32 -14.27 10.41
CA GLU A 65 8.94 -14.57 10.06
C GLU A 65 8.41 -13.76 8.88
N ARG A 66 8.76 -12.47 8.81
CA ARG A 66 8.22 -11.58 7.77
C ARG A 66 8.96 -11.66 6.45
N PHE A 67 10.26 -11.99 6.47
CA PHE A 67 11.09 -11.94 5.27
C PHE A 67 11.84 -13.24 4.99
N TYR A 68 12.70 -13.72 5.89
CA TYR A 68 13.65 -14.78 5.56
C TYR A 68 12.98 -16.11 5.24
N HIS A 69 12.03 -16.57 6.04
CA HIS A 69 11.31 -17.81 5.77
C HIS A 69 10.56 -17.72 4.44
N LYS A 70 9.85 -16.62 4.19
CA LYS A 70 9.12 -16.41 2.94
C LYS A 70 10.04 -16.36 1.73
N LEU A 71 11.20 -15.71 1.84
CA LEU A 71 12.19 -15.65 0.77
C LEU A 71 12.85 -17.01 0.52
N TYR A 72 13.13 -17.77 1.58
CA TYR A 72 13.65 -19.12 1.46
C TYR A 72 12.66 -20.04 0.73
N ASP A 73 11.41 -20.08 1.15
CA ASP A 73 10.36 -20.89 0.52
C ASP A 73 10.17 -20.48 -0.94
N ARG A 74 10.20 -19.18 -1.21
CA ARG A 74 10.14 -18.67 -2.57
C ARG A 74 11.34 -19.12 -3.42
N ASN A 75 12.53 -19.07 -2.87
CA ASN A 75 13.73 -19.56 -3.54
C ASN A 75 13.61 -21.05 -3.88
N GLN A 76 13.16 -21.88 -2.93
CA GLN A 76 12.95 -23.31 -3.17
C GLN A 76 11.95 -23.56 -4.32
N GLN A 77 10.86 -22.81 -4.38
CA GLN A 77 9.91 -22.88 -5.49
C GLN A 77 10.53 -22.49 -6.83
N MET A 78 11.38 -21.46 -6.83
CA MET A 78 12.00 -20.97 -8.07
C MET A 78 13.07 -21.91 -8.63
N VAL A 79 13.85 -22.59 -7.78
CA VAL A 79 14.89 -23.53 -8.21
C VAL A 79 14.36 -24.93 -8.47
N ALA A 80 13.19 -25.27 -7.97
CA ALA A 80 12.58 -26.58 -8.14
C ALA A 80 12.38 -26.94 -9.63
N HIS A 81 12.45 -28.24 -9.93
CA HIS A 81 12.22 -28.77 -11.28
C HIS A 81 12.99 -28.03 -12.38
N ASP A 82 14.29 -27.82 -12.16
CA ASP A 82 15.17 -27.13 -13.08
C ASP A 82 14.66 -25.73 -13.48
N TYR A 83 14.28 -24.92 -12.47
CA TYR A 83 13.81 -23.54 -12.62
C TYR A 83 12.52 -23.39 -13.46
N THR A 84 11.68 -24.41 -13.54
CA THR A 84 10.46 -24.38 -14.36
C THR A 84 9.60 -23.16 -14.08
N GLN A 85 9.31 -22.89 -12.80
CA GLN A 85 8.46 -21.74 -12.44
C GLN A 85 9.13 -20.40 -12.80
N ALA A 86 10.42 -20.27 -12.61
CA ALA A 86 11.16 -19.06 -12.97
C ALA A 86 11.12 -18.80 -14.48
N ARG A 87 11.29 -19.86 -15.30
CA ARG A 87 11.17 -19.79 -16.76
C ARG A 87 9.79 -19.41 -17.23
N GLU A 88 8.74 -19.98 -16.60
CA GLU A 88 7.34 -19.64 -16.89
C GLU A 88 7.04 -18.17 -16.60
N ILE A 89 7.46 -17.66 -15.45
CA ILE A 89 7.29 -16.25 -15.09
C ILE A 89 8.04 -15.34 -16.08
N ALA A 90 9.27 -15.70 -16.44
CA ALA A 90 10.06 -14.94 -17.40
C ALA A 90 9.40 -14.93 -18.80
N ALA A 91 8.87 -16.06 -19.26
CA ALA A 91 8.14 -16.16 -20.52
C ALA A 91 6.85 -15.33 -20.49
N TRP A 92 6.12 -15.42 -19.38
CA TRP A 92 4.92 -14.61 -19.14
C TRP A 92 5.23 -13.10 -19.15
N LYS A 93 6.25 -12.66 -18.43
CA LYS A 93 6.66 -11.24 -18.43
C LYS A 93 7.00 -10.75 -19.85
N ARG A 94 7.73 -11.54 -20.64
CA ARG A 94 8.05 -11.17 -22.04
C ARG A 94 6.77 -11.07 -22.89
N ARG A 95 5.86 -12.03 -22.78
CA ARG A 95 4.58 -12.02 -23.52
C ARG A 95 3.77 -10.78 -23.18
N VAL A 96 3.58 -10.47 -21.91
CA VAL A 96 2.83 -9.31 -21.47
C VAL A 96 3.51 -8.01 -21.91
N SER A 97 4.84 -7.86 -21.68
CA SER A 97 5.58 -6.66 -22.10
C SER A 97 5.44 -6.38 -23.59
N SER A 98 5.48 -7.39 -24.44
CA SER A 98 5.41 -7.21 -25.90
C SER A 98 4.04 -6.71 -26.41
N ARG A 99 3.00 -6.80 -25.59
CA ARG A 99 1.64 -6.39 -25.94
C ARG A 99 1.13 -5.23 -25.09
N TRP A 100 1.85 -4.87 -24.03
CA TRP A 100 1.38 -3.92 -23.02
C TRP A 100 1.07 -2.53 -23.56
N ASP A 101 1.78 -2.08 -24.59
CA ASP A 101 1.55 -0.77 -25.19
C ASP A 101 0.17 -0.65 -25.84
N LYS A 102 -0.41 -1.76 -26.26
CA LYS A 102 -1.75 -1.80 -26.90
C LYS A 102 -2.87 -2.01 -25.88
N VAL A 103 -2.55 -2.45 -24.66
CA VAL A 103 -3.54 -2.56 -23.59
C VAL A 103 -4.03 -1.17 -23.21
N HIS A 104 -5.35 -0.95 -23.23
CA HIS A 104 -5.94 0.32 -22.84
C HIS A 104 -7.41 0.16 -22.41
N VAL A 105 -7.86 1.08 -21.57
CA VAL A 105 -9.26 1.16 -21.16
C VAL A 105 -10.08 1.78 -22.29
N ILE A 106 -11.08 1.05 -22.80
CA ILE A 106 -11.99 1.51 -23.84
C ILE A 106 -13.11 2.35 -23.24
N SER A 107 -13.72 1.86 -22.17
CA SER A 107 -14.82 2.56 -21.50
C SER A 107 -14.98 2.16 -20.04
N VAL A 108 -15.50 3.11 -19.28
CA VAL A 108 -15.94 2.92 -17.89
C VAL A 108 -17.41 3.33 -17.83
N LYS A 109 -18.29 2.43 -17.42
CA LYS A 109 -19.72 2.66 -17.36
C LYS A 109 -20.28 2.28 -16.01
N ARG A 110 -21.20 3.09 -15.53
CA ARG A 110 -22.11 2.70 -14.45
C ARG A 110 -23.37 2.14 -15.11
N LEU A 111 -23.72 0.88 -14.83
CA LEU A 111 -24.76 0.14 -15.55
C LEU A 111 -26.18 0.52 -15.11
N ASP A 112 -26.36 1.00 -13.91
CA ASP A 112 -27.62 1.36 -13.26
C ASP A 112 -28.05 2.83 -13.50
N MET A 113 -27.66 3.41 -14.61
CA MET A 113 -27.69 4.85 -14.89
C MET A 113 -29.05 5.54 -14.94
N GLY A 114 -29.37 6.30 -13.86
CA GLY A 114 -29.88 7.67 -13.99
C GLY A 114 -28.75 8.70 -13.84
N LYS A 115 -28.95 9.94 -14.29
CA LYS A 115 -28.01 11.08 -14.05
C LYS A 115 -28.08 11.57 -12.58
N GLU A 116 -28.56 10.73 -11.69
CA GLU A 116 -28.82 11.08 -10.31
C GLU A 116 -27.54 11.00 -9.48
N ALA A 117 -27.52 11.77 -8.41
CA ALA A 117 -26.42 11.75 -7.45
C ALA A 117 -26.23 10.36 -6.86
N ILE A 118 -24.99 9.97 -6.60
CA ILE A 118 -24.67 8.72 -5.95
C ILE A 118 -25.14 8.80 -4.48
N LEU A 119 -26.00 7.88 -4.08
CA LEU A 119 -26.58 7.82 -2.72
C LEU A 119 -25.78 6.83 -1.87
N ILE A 120 -25.56 7.20 -0.61
CA ILE A 120 -24.95 6.30 0.38
C ILE A 120 -25.87 5.11 0.62
N GLY A 121 -25.26 3.92 0.77
CA GLY A 121 -25.97 2.68 1.04
C GLY A 121 -26.65 2.04 -0.16
N HIS A 122 -26.65 2.68 -1.34
CA HIS A 122 -27.10 2.05 -2.58
C HIS A 122 -25.91 1.41 -3.32
N SER A 123 -26.15 0.22 -3.85
CA SER A 123 -25.15 -0.48 -4.65
C SER A 123 -25.22 -0.06 -6.11
N TYR A 124 -24.08 0.17 -6.70
CA TYR A 124 -23.92 0.57 -8.10
C TYR A 124 -23.03 -0.43 -8.83
N ASP A 125 -23.48 -0.87 -9.99
CA ASP A 125 -22.70 -1.77 -10.86
C ASP A 125 -21.86 -0.94 -11.81
N ILE A 126 -20.54 -1.15 -11.75
CA ILE A 126 -19.55 -0.50 -12.60
C ILE A 126 -18.98 -1.54 -13.55
N GLU A 127 -19.03 -1.26 -14.84
CA GLU A 127 -18.41 -2.07 -15.90
C GLU A 127 -17.24 -1.31 -16.52
N VAL A 128 -16.13 -2.01 -16.70
CA VAL A 128 -14.93 -1.51 -17.36
C VAL A 128 -14.61 -2.44 -18.53
N ILE A 129 -14.45 -1.87 -19.72
CA ILE A 129 -14.04 -2.59 -20.92
C ILE A 129 -12.59 -2.23 -21.21
N VAL A 130 -11.75 -3.26 -21.33
CA VAL A 130 -10.32 -3.12 -21.61
C VAL A 130 -9.98 -3.88 -22.89
N ASP A 131 -9.29 -3.22 -23.84
CA ASP A 131 -8.62 -3.95 -24.91
C ASP A 131 -7.35 -4.59 -24.36
N ILE A 132 -7.28 -5.90 -24.41
CA ILE A 132 -6.17 -6.70 -23.88
C ILE A 132 -5.22 -7.24 -24.95
N ASP A 133 -5.42 -6.84 -26.22
CA ASP A 133 -4.60 -7.23 -27.40
C ASP A 133 -4.31 -8.74 -27.47
N GLY A 134 -5.29 -9.58 -27.09
CA GLY A 134 -5.14 -11.05 -27.06
C GLY A 134 -4.22 -11.58 -25.95
N LEU A 135 -3.99 -10.81 -24.89
CA LEU A 135 -3.55 -11.35 -23.60
C LEU A 135 -4.70 -12.13 -22.96
N ALA A 136 -4.40 -13.10 -22.11
CA ALA A 136 -5.45 -13.77 -21.37
C ALA A 136 -6.05 -12.83 -20.29
N PRO A 137 -7.36 -12.85 -20.05
CA PRO A 137 -7.97 -12.02 -19.00
C PRO A 137 -7.37 -12.23 -17.61
N GLU A 138 -6.86 -13.43 -17.34
CA GLU A 138 -6.17 -13.76 -16.09
C GLU A 138 -4.81 -13.08 -15.93
N ASP A 139 -4.22 -12.65 -17.05
CA ASP A 139 -2.96 -11.89 -17.06
C ASP A 139 -3.14 -10.42 -16.70
N ILE A 140 -4.40 -9.95 -16.61
CA ILE A 140 -4.79 -8.55 -16.41
C ILE A 140 -5.59 -8.39 -15.12
N GLY A 141 -5.14 -7.49 -14.27
CA GLY A 141 -5.91 -6.97 -13.16
C GLY A 141 -6.48 -5.59 -13.49
N VAL A 142 -7.73 -5.37 -13.11
CA VAL A 142 -8.39 -4.06 -13.25
C VAL A 142 -8.88 -3.65 -11.87
N GLU A 143 -8.52 -2.46 -11.42
CA GLU A 143 -8.98 -1.95 -10.14
C GLU A 143 -9.51 -0.52 -10.25
N MET A 144 -10.56 -0.26 -9.49
CA MET A 144 -11.09 1.06 -9.25
C MET A 144 -10.37 1.68 -8.04
N ILE A 145 -9.93 2.90 -8.22
CA ILE A 145 -9.29 3.70 -7.17
C ILE A 145 -10.18 4.90 -6.91
N LEU A 146 -10.54 5.09 -5.65
CA LEU A 146 -11.23 6.28 -5.18
C LEU A 146 -10.24 7.13 -4.39
N SER A 147 -10.24 8.41 -4.68
CA SER A 147 -9.38 9.40 -4.00
C SER A 147 -10.16 10.65 -3.65
N ASP A 148 -9.71 11.34 -2.61
CA ASP A 148 -10.11 12.71 -2.30
C ASP A 148 -8.93 13.67 -2.49
N GLN A 149 -9.22 14.93 -2.69
CA GLN A 149 -8.22 15.98 -2.75
C GLN A 149 -7.86 16.44 -1.35
N ILE A 150 -6.56 16.47 -1.05
CA ILE A 150 -6.03 17.13 0.14
C ILE A 150 -5.55 18.54 -0.24
N ILE A 151 -5.64 19.47 0.71
CA ILE A 151 -5.46 20.92 0.55
C ILE A 151 -4.12 21.34 -0.10
N ASP A 152 -3.09 20.50 -0.08
CA ASP A 152 -1.75 20.79 -0.63
C ASP A 152 -1.47 20.12 -1.99
N GLY A 153 -2.52 19.75 -2.75
CA GLY A 153 -2.34 19.09 -4.05
C GLY A 153 -1.94 17.61 -3.99
N ASN A 154 -1.77 17.05 -2.80
CA ASN A 154 -1.56 15.63 -2.62
C ASN A 154 -2.88 14.88 -2.70
N VAL A 155 -2.91 13.80 -3.46
CA VAL A 155 -4.06 12.92 -3.63
C VAL A 155 -4.02 11.81 -2.59
N ARG A 156 -5.04 11.74 -1.73
CA ARG A 156 -5.19 10.63 -0.79
C ARG A 156 -6.09 9.55 -1.38
N VAL A 157 -5.55 8.36 -1.53
CA VAL A 157 -6.33 7.18 -1.92
C VAL A 157 -7.16 6.70 -0.74
N VAL A 158 -8.48 6.75 -0.86
CA VAL A 158 -9.44 6.34 0.19
C VAL A 158 -9.92 4.91 0.01
N ALA A 159 -9.99 4.40 -1.22
CA ALA A 159 -10.36 3.02 -1.48
C ALA A 159 -9.71 2.47 -2.75
N LYS A 160 -9.45 1.15 -2.74
CA LYS A 160 -9.03 0.37 -3.89
C LYS A 160 -9.89 -0.87 -3.94
N ARG A 161 -10.49 -1.15 -5.10
CA ARG A 161 -11.34 -2.32 -5.31
C ARG A 161 -11.00 -2.96 -6.65
N GLU A 162 -10.60 -4.23 -6.64
CA GLU A 162 -10.35 -4.98 -7.87
C GLU A 162 -11.68 -5.43 -8.48
N LEU A 163 -11.81 -5.30 -9.79
CA LEU A 163 -12.97 -5.71 -10.57
C LEU A 163 -12.85 -7.19 -10.95
N ASN A 164 -14.00 -7.87 -11.02
CA ASN A 164 -14.07 -9.25 -11.46
C ASN A 164 -14.19 -9.33 -12.98
N PHE A 165 -13.48 -10.26 -13.59
CA PHE A 165 -13.65 -10.60 -14.99
C PHE A 165 -15.06 -11.20 -15.21
N VAL A 166 -15.72 -10.77 -16.26
CA VAL A 166 -17.10 -11.22 -16.60
C VAL A 166 -17.11 -12.03 -17.89
N ARG A 167 -16.58 -11.49 -18.97
CA ARG A 167 -16.55 -12.11 -20.29
C ARG A 167 -15.50 -11.48 -21.20
N GLU A 168 -15.23 -12.12 -22.31
CA GLU A 168 -14.35 -11.65 -23.39
C GLU A 168 -15.09 -11.65 -24.70
N GLU A 169 -14.86 -10.61 -25.52
CA GLU A 169 -15.40 -10.48 -26.88
C GLU A 169 -14.29 -9.98 -27.82
N GLY A 170 -13.72 -10.86 -28.61
CA GLY A 170 -12.58 -10.52 -29.49
C GLY A 170 -11.33 -10.19 -28.70
N THR A 171 -10.84 -8.95 -28.78
CA THR A 171 -9.70 -8.45 -27.98
C THR A 171 -10.15 -7.71 -26.71
N GLN A 172 -11.44 -7.62 -26.46
CA GLN A 172 -12.02 -6.86 -25.36
C GLN A 172 -12.39 -7.75 -24.20
N ALA A 173 -11.90 -7.43 -23.02
CA ALA A 173 -12.26 -8.06 -21.76
C ALA A 173 -13.16 -7.14 -20.93
N TYR A 174 -14.22 -7.67 -20.38
CA TYR A 174 -15.21 -6.98 -19.58
C TYR A 174 -15.01 -7.32 -18.11
N TYR A 175 -14.86 -6.29 -17.31
CA TYR A 175 -14.70 -6.41 -15.86
C TYR A 175 -15.81 -5.65 -15.15
N SER A 176 -16.31 -6.17 -14.04
CA SER A 176 -17.33 -5.50 -13.25
C SER A 176 -17.08 -5.57 -11.76
N ILE A 177 -17.66 -4.60 -11.06
CA ILE A 177 -17.74 -4.58 -9.61
C ILE A 177 -19.03 -3.92 -9.16
N GLN A 178 -19.62 -4.48 -8.11
CA GLN A 178 -20.65 -3.78 -7.35
C GLN A 178 -20.02 -2.98 -6.23
N SER A 179 -20.29 -1.69 -6.19
CA SER A 179 -19.74 -0.76 -5.20
C SER A 179 -20.84 -0.03 -4.47
N THR A 180 -20.77 -0.04 -3.14
CA THR A 180 -21.71 0.66 -2.26
C THR A 180 -20.94 1.78 -1.54
N PRO A 181 -21.26 3.07 -1.79
CA PRO A 181 -20.65 4.18 -1.09
C PRO A 181 -20.99 4.16 0.41
N GLU A 182 -19.98 4.31 1.24
CA GLU A 182 -20.11 4.31 2.71
C GLU A 182 -19.88 5.68 3.33
N ALA A 183 -19.42 6.66 2.53
CA ALA A 183 -19.10 8.00 2.99
C ALA A 183 -19.67 9.07 2.06
N THR A 184 -19.99 10.24 2.64
CA THR A 184 -20.30 11.47 1.90
C THR A 184 -19.03 12.19 1.49
N GLY A 185 -19.06 12.88 0.35
CA GLY A 185 -17.95 13.70 -0.12
C GLY A 185 -17.87 13.76 -1.63
N SER A 186 -16.90 14.51 -2.13
CA SER A 186 -16.51 14.50 -3.53
C SER A 186 -15.28 13.59 -3.67
N PHE A 187 -15.39 12.58 -4.51
CA PHE A 187 -14.31 11.62 -4.76
C PHE A 187 -14.01 11.60 -6.24
N ASP A 188 -12.74 11.57 -6.57
CA ASP A 188 -12.28 11.26 -7.92
C ASP A 188 -12.15 9.74 -8.06
N MET A 189 -12.59 9.22 -9.22
CA MET A 189 -12.48 7.81 -9.56
C MET A 189 -11.54 7.64 -10.74
N ALA A 190 -10.57 6.73 -10.58
CA ALA A 190 -9.68 6.31 -11.64
C ALA A 190 -9.71 4.79 -11.79
N ILE A 191 -9.54 4.32 -13.02
CA ILE A 191 -9.34 2.89 -13.31
C ILE A 191 -7.86 2.64 -13.54
N ARG A 192 -7.32 1.64 -12.86
CA ARG A 192 -5.95 1.18 -13.03
C ARG A 192 -5.92 -0.24 -13.57
N VAL A 193 -5.25 -0.43 -14.69
CA VAL A 193 -5.00 -1.74 -15.30
C VAL A 193 -3.54 -2.12 -15.06
N PHE A 194 -3.30 -3.35 -14.63
CA PHE A 194 -1.96 -3.85 -14.30
C PHE A 194 -1.83 -5.34 -14.66
N PRO A 195 -0.59 -5.84 -14.91
CA PRO A 195 -0.37 -7.26 -15.11
C PRO A 195 -0.63 -8.04 -13.82
N LYS A 196 -1.37 -9.14 -13.93
CA LYS A 196 -1.73 -10.00 -12.81
C LYS A 196 -1.19 -11.42 -13.03
N ASN A 197 -0.46 -11.94 -12.04
CA ASN A 197 -0.02 -13.32 -12.05
C ASN A 197 0.15 -13.81 -10.60
N ALA A 198 -0.56 -14.87 -10.23
CA ALA A 198 -0.52 -15.44 -8.89
C ALA A 198 0.86 -15.97 -8.47
N LYS A 199 1.75 -16.20 -9.44
CA LYS A 199 3.13 -16.62 -9.17
C LYS A 199 4.07 -15.46 -8.83
N LEU A 200 3.65 -14.21 -8.96
CA LEU A 200 4.42 -13.05 -8.49
C LEU A 200 4.23 -12.86 -6.99
N PRO A 201 5.29 -12.63 -6.21
CA PRO A 201 5.19 -12.36 -4.77
C PRO A 201 4.51 -11.02 -4.49
N HIS A 202 4.70 -10.05 -5.38
CA HIS A 202 4.05 -8.75 -5.31
C HIS A 202 3.89 -8.14 -6.71
N ARG A 203 2.84 -7.35 -6.92
CA ARG A 203 2.59 -6.69 -8.22
C ARG A 203 3.74 -5.76 -8.66
N MET A 204 4.49 -5.18 -7.72
CA MET A 204 5.65 -4.32 -8.03
C MET A 204 6.83 -5.06 -8.64
N ASP A 205 6.86 -6.41 -8.60
CA ASP A 205 7.87 -7.19 -9.32
C ASP A 205 7.71 -7.13 -10.84
N PHE A 206 6.57 -6.61 -11.30
CA PHE A 206 6.31 -6.29 -12.70
C PHE A 206 5.42 -5.05 -12.80
N ALA A 207 6.03 -3.90 -12.57
CA ALA A 207 5.36 -2.61 -12.32
C ALA A 207 4.90 -1.90 -13.61
N LEU A 208 4.13 -2.59 -14.47
CA LEU A 208 3.46 -1.98 -15.61
C LEU A 208 2.06 -1.50 -15.18
N VAL A 209 1.66 -0.33 -15.67
CA VAL A 209 0.37 0.29 -15.33
C VAL A 209 -0.19 1.04 -16.53
N LYS A 210 -1.50 0.97 -16.72
CA LYS A 210 -2.28 1.86 -17.59
C LYS A 210 -3.41 2.49 -16.78
N TRP A 211 -3.71 3.72 -17.08
CA TRP A 211 -4.80 4.47 -16.47
C TRP A 211 -5.93 4.74 -17.48
N GLY A 212 -7.17 4.75 -16.97
CA GLY A 212 -8.37 5.08 -17.71
C GLY A 212 -9.34 5.92 -16.90
#